data_07296fac688a57c8b811a660ca32704c
#
_entry.id   07296fac688a57c8b811a660ca32704c
#
_cell.length_a   1.000
_cell.length_b   1.000
_cell.length_c   1.000
_cell.angle_alpha   90.00
_cell.angle_beta   90.00
_cell.angle_gamma   90.00
#
_symmetry.space_group_name_H-M   'P 1'
#
loop_
_entity.id
_entity.type
_entity.pdbx_description
1 polymer ?
#
loop_
_entity_poly.entity_id
_entity_poly.type
_entity_poly.pdbx_seq_one_letter_code
_entity_poly.pdbx_strand_id
1 'polypeptide(L)'
;MRTRVFFAALVLLVCACGRRERDDVSGAAGALPSAGPDPIVVRVPRDGGVVRAYRYPNLDSLIWRSQQEAPAMERVLSFDAENGLLAYLSRERGPGWLDLRLGTARTVGTARLASITSADGWSIYAVDSLGAIVRLTPTGDWQMKTAGKIRRLFPLVDGTLVALIDRGERSILLRLRPPGDAVGDSLEIPRPDRAVATPLGDRLYLGVKGDLLSVQPRTFDGLSKVSADDEILAIAPTPSGDRVYVANKGGPRLEVMDRYAEDMGGSVRLPGLVTELRMDPMGRYLLARPVTGDSAWVVAIGTDDLVGTVQTEWRPDLPAVTIDGLIATVRQRDVVFVDLAKGAAVRTAPNGADDLWFFTLWNGLRPRAAGIDVAVSFSLGEEGGRNVAADSIRQLQAQRPPSPPDTTADEPAVAVPVAPTPPPSRDAWTVSFAAVLSEQRAREIADAISIDGQRPRIVKGETAGTTVYRVIFGPYNSKADAERMGRASKHNYWVDEGVP
;
A
#
# COMPACT_ATOMS: atom_id res chain seq x y z
N MET A 1 -2.06 70.93 -43.02
CA MET A 1 -1.14 70.31 -44.00
C MET A 1 -1.28 68.84 -43.77
N ARG A 2 -2.10 68.16 -44.55
CA ARG A 2 -1.93 67.40 -45.80
C ARG A 2 -0.65 66.53 -45.80
N THR A 3 -0.81 65.17 -45.61
CA THR A 3 -0.43 64.21 -46.69
C THR A 3 -0.89 62.80 -46.29
N ARG A 4 -1.79 62.26 -46.89
CA ARG A 4 -2.15 61.05 -47.66
C ARG A 4 -1.07 59.94 -47.57
N VAL A 5 -1.42 58.78 -47.06
CA VAL A 5 -2.06 57.59 -47.62
C VAL A 5 -1.27 56.91 -48.73
N PHE A 6 -0.87 55.66 -48.53
CA PHE A 6 -0.95 54.67 -49.60
C PHE A 6 -1.21 53.24 -49.02
N PHE A 7 -2.33 52.67 -49.48
CA PHE A 7 -2.69 51.28 -49.37
C PHE A 7 -1.80 50.44 -50.28
N ALA A 8 -1.29 49.34 -49.80
CA ALA A 8 -0.82 48.23 -50.64
C ALA A 8 -1.48 46.94 -50.16
N ALA A 9 -2.52 46.52 -50.85
CA ALA A 9 -3.16 45.23 -50.71
C ALA A 9 -2.23 44.20 -51.37
N LEU A 10 -1.64 43.31 -50.56
CA LEU A 10 -0.93 42.12 -51.04
C LEU A 10 -1.87 40.93 -50.94
N VAL A 11 -2.44 40.54 -52.07
CA VAL A 11 -3.19 39.33 -52.28
C VAL A 11 -2.19 38.17 -52.32
N LEU A 12 -2.11 37.38 -51.27
CA LEU A 12 -1.41 36.11 -51.28
C LEU A 12 -2.42 35.01 -51.68
N LEU A 13 -2.30 34.53 -52.90
CA LEU A 13 -2.87 33.29 -53.37
C LEU A 13 -2.21 32.15 -52.56
N VAL A 14 -2.94 31.56 -51.61
CA VAL A 14 -2.55 30.32 -51.00
C VAL A 14 -3.08 29.18 -51.91
N CYS A 15 -2.20 28.52 -52.60
CA CYS A 15 -2.47 27.25 -53.28
C CYS A 15 -2.96 26.24 -52.22
N ALA A 16 -4.21 25.92 -52.33
CA ALA A 16 -4.81 24.79 -51.60
C ALA A 16 -4.28 23.50 -52.26
N CYS A 17 -3.10 23.03 -51.78
CA CYS A 17 -2.75 21.64 -51.91
C CYS A 17 -3.68 20.84 -51.01
N GLY A 18 -4.67 20.21 -51.61
CA GLY A 18 -5.53 19.24 -50.95
C GLY A 18 -4.68 18.13 -50.35
N ARG A 19 -4.41 18.24 -49.05
CA ARG A 19 -4.01 17.12 -48.26
C ARG A 19 -5.27 16.25 -48.14
N ARG A 20 -5.36 15.20 -48.93
CA ARG A 20 -6.25 14.08 -48.66
C ARG A 20 -5.93 13.69 -47.20
N GLU A 21 -6.81 14.02 -46.28
CA GLU A 21 -6.95 13.29 -45.05
C GLU A 21 -7.09 11.83 -45.48
N ARG A 22 -6.01 11.08 -45.37
CA ARG A 22 -6.16 9.66 -45.17
C ARG A 22 -7.02 9.59 -43.91
N ASP A 23 -8.23 9.14 -44.08
CA ASP A 23 -8.98 8.48 -43.05
C ASP A 23 -8.08 7.36 -42.53
N ASP A 24 -7.22 7.70 -41.54
CA ASP A 24 -6.68 6.76 -40.60
C ASP A 24 -7.89 6.25 -39.84
N VAL A 25 -8.56 5.29 -40.45
CA VAL A 25 -9.30 4.25 -39.75
C VAL A 25 -8.24 3.31 -39.16
N SER A 26 -7.23 3.84 -38.47
CA SER A 26 -6.70 3.23 -37.28
C SER A 26 -7.87 3.34 -36.31
N GLY A 27 -8.75 2.33 -36.41
CA GLY A 27 -9.80 2.15 -35.45
C GLY A 27 -9.21 2.49 -34.12
N ALA A 28 -9.86 3.38 -33.42
CA ALA A 28 -9.61 3.60 -32.03
C ALA A 28 -9.68 2.21 -31.38
N ALA A 29 -8.55 1.50 -31.36
CA ALA A 29 -8.23 0.52 -30.37
C ALA A 29 -8.34 1.36 -29.12
N GLY A 30 -9.55 1.41 -28.57
CA GLY A 30 -9.88 2.21 -27.41
C GLY A 30 -8.78 1.90 -26.44
N ALA A 31 -8.01 2.92 -26.05
CA ALA A 31 -6.90 2.74 -25.14
C ALA A 31 -7.44 1.83 -24.04
N LEU A 32 -6.90 0.61 -23.96
CA LEU A 32 -7.32 -0.35 -22.93
C LEU A 32 -7.32 0.45 -21.65
N PRO A 33 -8.43 0.54 -20.92
CA PRO A 33 -8.51 1.37 -19.73
C PRO A 33 -7.30 1.01 -18.88
N SER A 34 -6.50 1.99 -18.48
CA SER A 34 -5.26 1.75 -17.77
C SER A 34 -5.58 0.77 -16.65
N ALA A 35 -4.89 -0.38 -16.60
CA ALA A 35 -5.18 -1.45 -15.65
C ALA A 35 -4.91 -1.02 -14.19
N GLY A 36 -4.38 0.19 -13.98
CA GLY A 36 -4.08 0.76 -12.68
C GLY A 36 -5.32 1.29 -11.95
N PRO A 37 -5.21 1.41 -10.62
CA PRO A 37 -6.28 1.98 -9.81
C PRO A 37 -6.45 3.49 -10.12
N ASP A 38 -7.72 3.95 -10.08
CA ASP A 38 -8.04 5.36 -10.27
C ASP A 38 -7.68 6.19 -9.04
N PRO A 39 -7.11 7.39 -9.22
CA PRO A 39 -6.99 8.35 -8.13
C PRO A 39 -8.38 8.91 -7.80
N ILE A 40 -8.82 8.70 -6.56
CA ILE A 40 -10.09 9.22 -6.06
C ILE A 40 -9.92 9.98 -4.74
N VAL A 41 -10.83 10.87 -4.48
CA VAL A 41 -11.02 11.49 -3.17
C VAL A 41 -12.45 11.26 -2.69
N VAL A 42 -12.57 10.76 -1.47
CA VAL A 42 -13.84 10.60 -0.76
C VAL A 42 -13.97 11.77 0.22
N ARG A 43 -15.08 12.47 0.14
CA ARG A 43 -15.44 13.58 1.03
C ARG A 43 -16.63 13.17 1.89
N VAL A 44 -16.45 13.22 3.20
CA VAL A 44 -17.47 12.87 4.19
C VAL A 44 -17.80 14.13 4.99
N PRO A 45 -19.05 14.62 4.99
CA PRO A 45 -19.41 15.75 5.84
C PRO A 45 -19.09 15.47 7.31
N ARG A 46 -18.37 16.39 7.98
CA ARG A 46 -17.92 16.18 9.38
C ARG A 46 -19.05 16.04 10.37
N ASP A 47 -20.18 16.68 10.08
CA ASP A 47 -21.39 16.64 10.91
C ASP A 47 -22.37 15.54 10.47
N GLY A 48 -21.92 14.67 9.57
CA GLY A 48 -22.73 13.62 8.97
C GLY A 48 -23.45 14.09 7.70
N GLY A 49 -23.92 13.13 6.91
CA GLY A 49 -24.64 13.41 5.66
C GLY A 49 -24.18 12.55 4.49
N VAL A 50 -24.54 12.96 3.28
CA VAL A 50 -24.25 12.21 2.05
C VAL A 50 -22.77 12.27 1.72
N VAL A 51 -22.13 11.11 1.67
CA VAL A 51 -20.72 10.96 1.25
C VAL A 51 -20.61 11.09 -0.26
N ARG A 52 -19.54 11.71 -0.72
CA ARG A 52 -19.29 11.96 -2.15
C ARG A 52 -17.88 11.50 -2.51
N ALA A 53 -17.72 10.83 -3.65
CA ALA A 53 -16.42 10.53 -4.22
C ALA A 53 -16.24 11.23 -5.56
N TYR A 54 -15.06 11.77 -5.76
CA TYR A 54 -14.67 12.52 -6.94
C TYR A 54 -13.46 11.86 -7.59
N ARG A 55 -13.35 11.98 -8.92
CA ARG A 55 -12.13 11.59 -9.61
C ARG A 55 -11.08 12.66 -9.37
N TYR A 56 -10.02 12.27 -8.69
CA TYR A 56 -8.89 13.16 -8.48
C TYR A 56 -8.02 13.23 -9.77
N PRO A 57 -7.47 14.37 -10.19
CA PRO A 57 -7.48 15.66 -9.50
C PRO A 57 -8.69 16.57 -9.79
N ASN A 58 -9.66 16.14 -10.59
CA ASN A 58 -10.83 16.95 -10.93
C ASN A 58 -11.91 16.82 -9.85
N LEU A 59 -11.95 17.81 -8.93
CA LEU A 59 -12.89 17.82 -7.80
C LEU A 59 -14.34 18.15 -8.20
N ASP A 60 -14.59 18.56 -9.45
CA ASP A 60 -15.93 18.80 -9.99
C ASP A 60 -16.54 17.54 -10.60
N SER A 61 -15.71 16.54 -10.87
CA SER A 61 -16.14 15.25 -11.43
C SER A 61 -16.62 14.31 -10.33
N LEU A 62 -17.87 14.50 -9.89
CA LEU A 62 -18.55 13.58 -8.98
C LEU A 62 -18.75 12.23 -9.70
N ILE A 63 -18.18 11.16 -9.14
CA ILE A 63 -18.27 9.80 -9.70
C ILE A 63 -19.21 8.91 -8.88
N TRP A 64 -19.45 9.28 -7.63
CA TRP A 64 -20.28 8.48 -6.74
C TRP A 64 -20.78 9.28 -5.53
N ARG A 65 -21.94 8.90 -5.02
CA ARG A 65 -22.49 9.38 -3.77
C ARG A 65 -23.13 8.24 -2.97
N SER A 66 -23.11 8.33 -1.64
CA SER A 66 -23.76 7.34 -0.80
C SER A 66 -25.28 7.37 -0.96
N GLN A 67 -25.91 6.21 -0.81
CA GLN A 67 -27.36 6.07 -0.79
C GLN A 67 -27.96 6.52 0.55
N GLN A 68 -27.19 6.35 1.62
CA GLN A 68 -27.57 6.71 2.98
C GLN A 68 -26.63 7.78 3.52
N GLU A 69 -27.11 8.54 4.49
CA GLU A 69 -26.29 9.47 5.22
C GLU A 69 -25.32 8.73 6.14
N ALA A 70 -24.07 9.12 6.10
CA ALA A 70 -23.05 8.66 7.04
C ALA A 70 -23.17 9.46 8.36
N PRO A 71 -22.80 8.84 9.50
CA PRO A 71 -22.73 9.57 10.76
C PRO A 71 -21.59 10.61 10.74
N ALA A 72 -21.63 11.53 11.69
CA ALA A 72 -20.54 12.47 11.95
C ALA A 72 -19.22 11.69 12.21
N MET A 73 -18.22 11.88 11.34
CA MET A 73 -16.95 11.19 11.43
C MET A 73 -15.86 12.06 12.03
N GLU A 74 -15.12 11.51 12.98
CA GLU A 74 -13.94 12.14 13.55
C GLU A 74 -12.71 11.93 12.67
N ARG A 75 -12.49 10.67 12.26
CA ARG A 75 -11.34 10.27 11.42
C ARG A 75 -11.57 8.96 10.70
N VAL A 76 -10.86 8.78 9.60
CA VAL A 76 -10.67 7.48 8.94
C VAL A 76 -9.62 6.70 9.72
N LEU A 77 -9.83 5.41 9.92
CA LEU A 77 -8.88 4.50 10.55
C LEU A 77 -8.00 3.81 9.50
N SER A 78 -8.62 3.18 8.50
CA SER A 78 -7.96 2.52 7.38
C SER A 78 -8.98 2.18 6.28
N PHE A 79 -8.49 1.67 5.17
CA PHE A 79 -9.31 1.34 4.00
C PHE A 79 -8.99 -0.06 3.48
N ASP A 80 -10.00 -0.90 3.37
CA ASP A 80 -9.96 -2.19 2.70
C ASP A 80 -10.32 -1.98 1.22
N ALA A 81 -9.32 -1.93 0.37
CA ALA A 81 -9.52 -1.74 -1.06
C ALA A 81 -10.17 -2.95 -1.75
N GLU A 82 -9.98 -4.15 -1.21
CA GLU A 82 -10.57 -5.38 -1.77
C GLU A 82 -12.08 -5.39 -1.59
N ASN A 83 -12.55 -5.07 -0.39
CA ASN A 83 -13.98 -5.05 -0.07
C ASN A 83 -14.63 -3.66 -0.25
N GLY A 84 -13.85 -2.61 -0.42
CA GLY A 84 -14.34 -1.23 -0.53
C GLY A 84 -14.85 -0.67 0.79
N LEU A 85 -14.31 -1.14 1.91
CA LEU A 85 -14.73 -0.75 3.25
C LEU A 85 -13.80 0.31 3.84
N LEU A 86 -14.34 1.45 4.19
CA LEU A 86 -13.64 2.51 4.90
C LEU A 86 -13.96 2.40 6.39
N ALA A 87 -12.99 1.91 7.17
CA ALA A 87 -13.11 1.88 8.63
C ALA A 87 -12.97 3.30 9.18
N TYR A 88 -13.90 3.73 10.01
CA TYR A 88 -13.93 5.07 10.58
C TYR A 88 -14.21 5.09 12.08
N LEU A 89 -13.90 6.20 12.72
CA LEU A 89 -14.35 6.56 14.07
C LEU A 89 -15.37 7.69 13.96
N SER A 90 -16.57 7.45 14.50
CA SER A 90 -17.59 8.49 14.67
C SER A 90 -17.45 9.17 16.02
N ARG A 91 -17.75 10.48 16.09
CA ARG A 91 -17.73 11.27 17.33
C ARG A 91 -18.68 10.71 18.39
N GLU A 92 -19.88 10.30 17.98
CA GLU A 92 -20.98 9.95 18.89
C GLU A 92 -21.24 8.45 18.97
N ARG A 93 -21.02 7.75 17.84
CA ARG A 93 -21.48 6.37 17.66
C ARG A 93 -20.36 5.33 17.75
N GLY A 94 -19.10 5.76 17.97
CA GLY A 94 -17.96 4.86 18.00
C GLY A 94 -17.49 4.42 16.60
N PRO A 95 -16.75 3.30 16.51
CA PRO A 95 -16.20 2.84 15.25
C PRO A 95 -17.26 2.23 14.32
N GLY A 96 -16.95 2.18 13.03
CA GLY A 96 -17.82 1.60 12.03
C GLY A 96 -17.17 1.49 10.66
N TRP A 97 -17.94 1.04 9.69
CA TRP A 97 -17.54 0.91 8.30
C TRP A 97 -18.49 1.67 7.39
N LEU A 98 -17.91 2.36 6.43
CA LEU A 98 -18.61 2.90 5.27
C LEU A 98 -18.28 2.01 4.07
N ASP A 99 -19.30 1.35 3.52
CA ASP A 99 -19.17 0.59 2.28
C ASP A 99 -19.28 1.55 1.10
N LEU A 100 -18.17 1.76 0.40
CA LEU A 100 -18.11 2.64 -0.77
C LEU A 100 -18.76 2.02 -2.02
N ARG A 101 -19.04 0.72 -2.04
CA ARG A 101 -19.75 0.08 -3.15
C ARG A 101 -21.26 0.17 -2.98
N LEU A 102 -21.73 -0.10 -1.75
CA LEU A 102 -23.16 -0.09 -1.43
C LEU A 102 -23.66 1.30 -1.02
N GLY A 103 -22.78 2.21 -0.64
CA GLY A 103 -23.18 3.54 -0.16
C GLY A 103 -23.88 3.51 1.20
N THR A 104 -23.55 2.54 2.04
CA THR A 104 -24.15 2.35 3.35
C THR A 104 -23.12 2.48 4.46
N ALA A 105 -23.52 3.05 5.59
CA ALA A 105 -22.68 3.17 6.77
C ALA A 105 -23.22 2.26 7.88
N ARG A 106 -22.33 1.50 8.52
CA ARG A 106 -22.64 0.66 9.67
C ARG A 106 -21.75 1.07 10.84
N THR A 107 -22.34 1.43 11.96
CA THR A 107 -21.66 1.67 13.25
C THR A 107 -21.78 0.43 14.14
N VAL A 108 -20.73 0.17 14.92
CA VAL A 108 -20.72 -0.96 15.87
C VAL A 108 -20.90 -0.41 17.27
N GLY A 109 -22.11 -0.62 17.80
CA GLY A 109 -22.42 -0.50 19.23
C GLY A 109 -22.20 0.88 19.86
N THR A 110 -22.78 1.04 21.04
CA THR A 110 -22.65 2.23 21.89
C THR A 110 -21.63 2.06 23.02
N ALA A 111 -20.83 0.99 23.01
CA ALA A 111 -19.85 0.71 24.05
C ALA A 111 -18.76 1.79 24.05
N ARG A 112 -18.38 2.26 25.24
CA ARG A 112 -17.20 3.13 25.37
C ARG A 112 -15.95 2.33 25.04
N LEU A 113 -15.34 2.62 23.90
CA LEU A 113 -14.13 2.00 23.42
C LEU A 113 -12.97 2.98 23.47
N ALA A 114 -11.78 2.49 23.75
CA ALA A 114 -10.53 3.25 23.77
C ALA A 114 -9.50 2.58 22.86
N SER A 115 -8.40 3.28 22.56
CA SER A 115 -7.28 2.76 21.76
C SER A 115 -7.73 2.18 20.41
N ILE A 116 -8.72 2.81 19.76
CA ILE A 116 -9.35 2.32 18.53
C ILE A 116 -8.39 2.45 17.35
N THR A 117 -8.16 1.36 16.63
CA THR A 117 -7.24 1.30 15.49
C THR A 117 -7.68 0.23 14.49
N SER A 118 -7.20 0.34 13.26
CA SER A 118 -7.34 -0.64 12.19
C SER A 118 -6.14 -0.52 11.26
N ALA A 119 -5.65 -1.64 10.71
CA ALA A 119 -4.58 -1.64 9.71
C ALA A 119 -5.10 -2.02 8.32
N ASP A 120 -6.09 -2.91 8.25
CA ASP A 120 -6.59 -3.53 7.03
C ASP A 120 -7.95 -2.97 6.54
N GLY A 121 -8.61 -2.11 7.32
CA GLY A 121 -9.96 -1.61 7.01
C GLY A 121 -11.09 -2.59 7.26
N TRP A 122 -10.79 -3.88 7.39
CA TRP A 122 -11.75 -4.93 7.71
C TRP A 122 -11.92 -5.13 9.20
N SER A 123 -10.80 -5.22 9.94
CA SER A 123 -10.78 -5.45 11.38
C SER A 123 -10.54 -4.15 12.14
N ILE A 124 -11.42 -3.80 13.06
CA ILE A 124 -11.23 -2.69 14.00
C ILE A 124 -10.91 -3.29 15.36
N TYR A 125 -9.80 -2.88 15.94
CA TYR A 125 -9.38 -3.27 17.28
C TYR A 125 -9.59 -2.13 18.24
N ALA A 126 -10.02 -2.43 19.46
CA ALA A 126 -10.25 -1.46 20.51
C ALA A 126 -10.09 -2.08 21.90
N VAL A 127 -10.14 -1.24 22.92
CA VAL A 127 -10.19 -1.65 24.32
C VAL A 127 -11.53 -1.24 24.90
N ASP A 128 -12.28 -2.17 25.47
CA ASP A 128 -13.57 -1.89 26.08
C ASP A 128 -13.45 -1.24 27.46
N SER A 129 -14.58 -0.88 28.05
CA SER A 129 -14.63 -0.25 29.38
C SER A 129 -14.17 -1.15 30.53
N LEU A 130 -14.09 -2.45 30.29
CA LEU A 130 -13.58 -3.45 31.24
C LEU A 130 -12.09 -3.74 31.06
N GLY A 131 -11.44 -3.09 30.09
CA GLY A 131 -10.03 -3.27 29.75
C GLY A 131 -9.75 -4.50 28.90
N ALA A 132 -10.76 -5.12 28.30
CA ALA A 132 -10.56 -6.21 27.37
C ALA A 132 -10.27 -5.69 25.95
N ILE A 133 -9.45 -6.41 25.21
CA ILE A 133 -9.25 -6.19 23.76
C ILE A 133 -10.47 -6.73 23.04
N VAL A 134 -11.04 -5.93 22.15
CA VAL A 134 -12.10 -6.35 21.24
C VAL A 134 -11.63 -6.22 19.81
N ARG A 135 -11.96 -7.21 18.97
CA ARG A 135 -11.85 -7.14 17.52
C ARG A 135 -13.26 -7.13 16.96
N LEU A 136 -13.56 -6.11 16.20
CA LEU A 136 -14.83 -5.92 15.53
C LEU A 136 -14.60 -6.15 14.04
N THR A 137 -15.47 -6.94 13.40
CA THR A 137 -15.46 -7.14 11.94
C THR A 137 -16.88 -7.02 11.39
N PRO A 138 -17.10 -6.84 10.09
CA PRO A 138 -18.42 -6.86 9.50
C PRO A 138 -19.19 -8.16 9.73
N THR A 139 -18.48 -9.26 10.00
CA THR A 139 -19.07 -10.61 10.12
C THR A 139 -19.14 -11.16 11.54
N GLY A 140 -18.46 -10.54 12.49
CA GLY A 140 -18.47 -11.01 13.89
C GLY A 140 -17.43 -10.29 14.75
N ASP A 141 -17.55 -10.51 16.05
CA ASP A 141 -16.72 -9.88 17.07
C ASP A 141 -15.92 -10.94 17.84
N TRP A 142 -14.78 -10.54 18.34
CA TRP A 142 -13.96 -11.34 19.24
C TRP A 142 -13.50 -10.48 20.42
N GLN A 143 -13.37 -11.09 21.59
CA GLN A 143 -12.95 -10.39 22.79
C GLN A 143 -11.96 -11.23 23.59
N MET A 144 -10.94 -10.56 24.16
CA MET A 144 -9.96 -11.19 25.03
C MET A 144 -9.62 -10.28 26.22
N LYS A 145 -9.61 -10.84 27.43
CA LYS A 145 -9.12 -10.15 28.61
C LYS A 145 -7.62 -10.33 28.76
N THR A 146 -6.92 -9.25 29.09
CA THR A 146 -5.49 -9.25 29.39
C THR A 146 -5.23 -8.70 30.78
N ALA A 147 -4.11 -9.12 31.39
CA ALA A 147 -3.67 -8.56 32.66
C ALA A 147 -2.93 -7.24 32.44
N GLY A 148 -3.41 -6.15 33.01
CA GLY A 148 -2.78 -4.83 32.97
C GLY A 148 -3.54 -3.82 32.09
N LYS A 149 -3.09 -2.56 32.14
CA LYS A 149 -3.72 -1.47 31.41
C LYS A 149 -3.18 -1.42 29.99
N ILE A 150 -4.03 -1.71 29.01
CA ILE A 150 -3.67 -1.58 27.60
C ILE A 150 -3.56 -0.09 27.25
N ARG A 151 -2.42 0.31 26.73
CA ARG A 151 -2.09 1.67 26.32
C ARG A 151 -2.31 1.88 24.83
N ARG A 152 -1.89 0.91 24.00
CA ARG A 152 -1.99 0.98 22.55
C ARG A 152 -2.08 -0.40 21.93
N LEU A 153 -2.73 -0.45 20.77
CA LEU A 153 -2.86 -1.64 19.94
C LEU A 153 -2.20 -1.40 18.59
N PHE A 154 -1.46 -2.38 18.08
CA PHE A 154 -0.79 -2.35 16.79
C PHE A 154 -1.24 -3.58 15.99
N PRO A 155 -2.31 -3.48 15.22
CA PRO A 155 -2.68 -4.53 14.28
C PRO A 155 -1.66 -4.58 13.14
N LEU A 156 -1.25 -5.78 12.78
CA LEU A 156 -0.32 -6.04 11.69
C LEU A 156 -1.08 -6.56 10.47
N VAL A 157 -0.48 -6.41 9.29
CA VAL A 157 -1.09 -6.81 8.00
C VAL A 157 -1.38 -8.32 7.93
N ASP A 158 -0.61 -9.15 8.66
CA ASP A 158 -0.80 -10.61 8.72
C ASP A 158 -1.89 -11.07 9.72
N GLY A 159 -2.69 -10.14 10.24
CA GLY A 159 -3.73 -10.43 11.23
C GLY A 159 -3.22 -10.59 12.66
N THR A 160 -1.91 -10.53 12.90
CA THR A 160 -1.33 -10.48 14.24
C THR A 160 -1.65 -9.15 14.90
N LEU A 161 -1.87 -9.16 16.21
CA LEU A 161 -2.06 -7.97 17.03
C LEU A 161 -0.95 -7.89 18.09
N VAL A 162 -0.31 -6.74 18.22
CA VAL A 162 0.58 -6.45 19.33
C VAL A 162 -0.08 -5.44 20.26
N ALA A 163 -0.22 -5.79 21.53
CA ALA A 163 -0.75 -4.92 22.58
C ALA A 163 0.40 -4.38 23.44
N LEU A 164 0.45 -3.07 23.61
CA LEU A 164 1.34 -2.40 24.56
C LEU A 164 0.59 -2.24 25.90
N ILE A 165 1.07 -2.93 26.91
CA ILE A 165 0.44 -3.00 28.24
C ILE A 165 1.35 -2.36 29.27
N ASP A 166 0.84 -1.37 30.02
CA ASP A 166 1.59 -0.72 31.09
C ASP A 166 1.64 -1.58 32.33
N ARG A 167 2.83 -1.66 32.95
CA ARG A 167 3.10 -2.28 34.25
C ARG A 167 4.01 -1.39 35.10
N GLY A 168 3.47 -0.27 35.57
CA GLY A 168 4.23 0.72 36.34
C GLY A 168 5.32 1.40 35.49
N GLU A 169 6.59 1.25 35.92
CA GLU A 169 7.76 1.83 35.21
C GLU A 169 8.15 1.08 33.94
N ARG A 170 7.58 -0.09 33.72
CA ARG A 170 7.84 -0.92 32.53
C ARG A 170 6.55 -1.14 31.73
N SER A 171 6.70 -1.65 30.55
CA SER A 171 5.60 -2.08 29.70
C SER A 171 5.89 -3.45 29.12
N ILE A 172 4.83 -4.14 28.70
CA ILE A 172 4.94 -5.41 27.99
C ILE A 172 4.34 -5.23 26.59
N LEU A 173 5.08 -5.66 25.58
CA LEU A 173 4.53 -5.97 24.27
C LEU A 173 4.02 -7.40 24.30
N LEU A 174 2.73 -7.58 24.05
CA LEU A 174 2.07 -8.89 24.02
C LEU A 174 1.59 -9.18 22.63
N ARG A 175 2.02 -10.30 22.04
CA ARG A 175 1.61 -10.73 20.71
C ARG A 175 0.41 -11.67 20.79
N LEU A 176 -0.61 -11.38 20.01
CA LEU A 176 -1.87 -12.10 19.93
C LEU A 176 -2.18 -12.47 18.48
N ARG A 177 -2.93 -13.56 18.27
CA ARG A 177 -3.44 -13.98 16.95
C ARG A 177 -4.95 -14.16 16.99
N PRO A 178 -5.72 -13.05 16.91
CA PRO A 178 -7.18 -13.15 16.84
C PRO A 178 -7.62 -13.89 15.55
N PRO A 179 -8.70 -14.71 15.60
CA PRO A 179 -9.65 -14.84 16.71
C PRO A 179 -9.26 -15.87 17.80
N GLY A 180 -8.06 -16.39 17.80
CA GLY A 180 -7.61 -17.31 18.85
C GLY A 180 -7.23 -16.58 20.14
N ASP A 181 -7.32 -17.26 21.27
CA ASP A 181 -6.91 -16.75 22.59
C ASP A 181 -5.43 -17.03 22.89
N ALA A 182 -4.68 -17.53 21.89
CA ALA A 182 -3.29 -17.86 22.07
C ALA A 182 -2.45 -16.58 22.18
N VAL A 183 -1.81 -16.44 23.32
CA VAL A 183 -0.69 -15.52 23.51
C VAL A 183 0.50 -16.14 22.79
N GLY A 184 1.03 -15.44 21.77
CA GLY A 184 2.24 -15.89 21.07
C GLY A 184 3.46 -15.76 21.97
N ASP A 185 3.93 -14.53 22.12
CA ASP A 185 5.10 -14.18 22.93
C ASP A 185 4.86 -12.85 23.64
N SER A 186 5.74 -12.56 24.59
CA SER A 186 5.77 -11.26 25.26
C SER A 186 7.20 -10.76 25.39
N LEU A 187 7.37 -9.45 25.28
CA LEU A 187 8.65 -8.77 25.48
C LEU A 187 8.47 -7.65 26.49
N GLU A 188 9.23 -7.71 27.58
CA GLU A 188 9.27 -6.64 28.55
C GLU A 188 10.22 -5.54 28.10
N ILE A 189 9.77 -4.30 28.14
CA ILE A 189 10.50 -3.11 27.70
C ILE A 189 10.37 -1.99 28.75
N PRO A 190 11.27 -1.00 28.77
CA PRO A 190 11.03 0.25 29.47
C PRO A 190 9.75 0.90 28.93
N ARG A 191 9.05 1.65 29.78
CA ARG A 191 7.80 2.31 29.40
C ARG A 191 8.04 3.37 28.33
N PRO A 192 7.49 3.23 27.11
CA PRO A 192 7.70 4.19 26.03
C PRO A 192 6.72 5.37 26.14
N ASP A 193 7.18 6.56 25.78
CA ASP A 193 6.33 7.76 25.67
C ASP A 193 5.67 7.86 24.30
N ARG A 194 6.33 7.35 23.30
CA ARG A 194 5.87 7.28 21.91
C ARG A 194 6.01 5.86 21.38
N ALA A 195 5.09 5.48 20.51
CA ALA A 195 5.14 4.18 19.86
C ALA A 195 4.46 4.25 18.49
N VAL A 196 5.08 3.71 17.45
CA VAL A 196 4.56 3.68 16.09
C VAL A 196 4.98 2.38 15.39
N ALA A 197 4.09 1.77 14.62
CA ALA A 197 4.43 0.68 13.72
C ALA A 197 4.73 1.23 12.32
N THR A 198 5.62 0.55 11.59
CA THR A 198 5.77 0.80 10.15
C THR A 198 4.47 0.47 9.42
N PRO A 199 4.19 1.08 8.26
CA PRO A 199 2.99 0.75 7.47
C PRO A 199 2.89 -0.74 7.10
N LEU A 200 4.04 -1.41 6.89
CA LEU A 200 4.09 -2.85 6.61
C LEU A 200 3.96 -3.73 7.86
N GLY A 201 4.00 -3.13 9.06
CA GLY A 201 3.90 -3.85 10.32
C GLY A 201 5.09 -4.77 10.62
N ASP A 202 6.23 -4.54 9.97
CA ASP A 202 7.45 -5.34 10.12
C ASP A 202 8.40 -4.80 11.21
N ARG A 203 8.18 -3.56 11.65
CA ARG A 203 8.91 -2.92 12.76
C ARG A 203 7.97 -2.11 13.64
N LEU A 204 8.29 -2.07 14.92
CA LEU A 204 7.68 -1.22 15.94
C LEU A 204 8.78 -0.34 16.53
N TYR A 205 8.60 0.97 16.43
CA TYR A 205 9.50 1.98 16.98
C TYR A 205 8.90 2.57 18.26
N LEU A 206 9.72 2.63 19.30
CA LEU A 206 9.31 3.02 20.65
C LEU A 206 10.25 4.11 21.16
N GLY A 207 9.73 5.29 21.42
CA GLY A 207 10.48 6.38 22.05
C GLY A 207 10.46 6.21 23.57
N VAL A 208 11.62 6.02 24.17
CA VAL A 208 11.81 5.88 25.62
C VAL A 208 12.77 6.94 26.08
N LYS A 209 12.27 8.03 26.66
CA LYS A 209 13.08 9.19 27.01
C LYS A 209 13.87 9.70 25.78
N GLY A 210 15.18 9.62 25.78
CA GLY A 210 16.05 9.98 24.66
C GLY A 210 16.52 8.80 23.79
N ASP A 211 15.91 7.64 23.91
CA ASP A 211 16.27 6.45 23.14
C ASP A 211 15.13 6.03 22.19
N LEU A 212 15.51 5.66 20.99
CA LEU A 212 14.62 5.00 20.02
C LEU A 212 14.88 3.49 20.05
N LEU A 213 13.92 2.73 20.54
CA LEU A 213 13.96 1.28 20.46
C LEU A 213 13.27 0.80 19.19
N SER A 214 13.85 -0.20 18.54
CA SER A 214 13.27 -0.88 17.37
C SER A 214 13.11 -2.36 17.67
N VAL A 215 11.93 -2.91 17.35
CA VAL A 215 11.64 -4.33 17.59
C VAL A 215 10.86 -4.91 16.43
N GLN A 216 11.11 -6.19 16.11
CA GLN A 216 10.30 -6.95 15.15
C GLN A 216 9.03 -7.48 15.84
N PRO A 217 7.83 -6.99 15.50
CA PRO A 217 6.64 -7.36 16.24
C PRO A 217 6.15 -8.80 15.98
N ARG A 218 6.65 -9.46 14.94
CA ARG A 218 6.28 -10.86 14.61
C ARG A 218 7.01 -11.89 15.45
N THR A 219 8.23 -11.62 15.88
CA THR A 219 9.10 -12.55 16.61
C THR A 219 9.56 -12.00 17.96
N PHE A 220 9.51 -10.67 18.15
CA PHE A 220 10.14 -9.91 19.22
C PHE A 220 11.67 -10.02 19.26
N ASP A 221 12.26 -10.54 18.17
CA ASP A 221 13.71 -10.55 17.99
C ASP A 221 14.22 -9.17 17.55
N GLY A 222 15.53 -8.99 17.65
CA GLY A 222 16.21 -7.82 17.11
C GLY A 222 15.81 -6.54 17.84
N LEU A 223 15.68 -6.57 19.17
CA LEU A 223 15.56 -5.34 19.94
C LEU A 223 16.85 -4.55 19.82
N SER A 224 16.79 -3.46 19.05
CA SER A 224 17.90 -2.51 18.97
C SER A 224 17.55 -1.20 19.66
N LYS A 225 18.60 -0.44 20.00
CA LYS A 225 18.50 0.82 20.71
C LYS A 225 19.44 1.83 20.07
N VAL A 226 18.89 2.97 19.66
CA VAL A 226 19.63 4.09 19.11
C VAL A 226 19.35 5.33 19.95
N SER A 227 20.41 6.09 20.31
CA SER A 227 20.23 7.35 21.06
C SER A 227 19.72 8.44 20.13
N ALA A 228 18.69 9.17 20.59
CA ALA A 228 18.15 10.36 19.93
C ALA A 228 18.44 11.62 20.75
N ASP A 229 19.48 11.57 21.56
CA ASP A 229 20.05 12.65 22.39
C ASP A 229 19.10 13.27 23.43
N ASP A 230 17.79 13.37 23.16
CA ASP A 230 16.82 13.99 24.05
C ASP A 230 15.41 13.34 23.90
N GLU A 231 14.47 13.73 24.76
CA GLU A 231 13.10 13.22 24.78
C GLU A 231 12.41 13.27 23.40
N ILE A 232 11.96 12.12 22.94
CA ILE A 232 11.31 11.96 21.65
C ILE A 232 9.88 12.51 21.68
N LEU A 233 9.60 13.46 20.79
CA LEU A 233 8.29 14.11 20.64
C LEU A 233 7.42 13.42 19.58
N ALA A 234 8.02 13.03 18.46
CA ALA A 234 7.31 12.36 17.37
C ALA A 234 8.23 11.42 16.59
N ILE A 235 7.65 10.37 16.00
CA ILE A 235 8.34 9.34 15.21
C ILE A 235 7.53 9.13 13.93
N ALA A 236 8.18 9.14 12.78
CA ALA A 236 7.55 8.87 11.49
C ALA A 236 8.43 7.96 10.62
N PRO A 237 8.13 6.66 10.52
CA PRO A 237 8.80 5.77 9.58
C PRO A 237 8.36 6.09 8.14
N THR A 238 9.27 5.91 7.18
CA THR A 238 8.95 5.97 5.75
C THR A 238 8.03 4.82 5.34
N PRO A 239 7.25 4.95 4.26
CA PRO A 239 6.42 3.85 3.75
C PRO A 239 7.24 2.61 3.33
N SER A 240 8.46 2.81 2.82
CA SER A 240 9.43 1.76 2.50
C SER A 240 10.04 1.11 3.76
N GLY A 241 9.97 1.81 4.91
CA GLY A 241 10.52 1.35 6.18
C GLY A 241 12.06 1.41 6.26
N ASP A 242 12.72 2.02 5.29
CA ASP A 242 14.19 2.17 5.24
C ASP A 242 14.73 3.24 6.19
N ARG A 243 13.94 4.29 6.46
CA ARG A 243 14.30 5.40 7.34
C ARG A 243 13.20 5.73 8.34
N VAL A 244 13.60 6.34 9.44
CA VAL A 244 12.72 6.83 10.49
C VAL A 244 13.09 8.26 10.85
N TYR A 245 12.15 9.17 10.75
CA TYR A 245 12.32 10.56 11.17
C TYR A 245 11.88 10.71 12.62
N VAL A 246 12.73 11.29 13.43
CA VAL A 246 12.53 11.47 14.87
C VAL A 246 12.63 12.96 15.20
N ALA A 247 11.59 13.51 15.80
CA ALA A 247 11.63 14.82 16.43
C ALA A 247 11.85 14.65 17.94
N ASN A 248 12.80 15.39 18.50
CA ASN A 248 13.08 15.39 19.92
C ASN A 248 13.10 16.83 20.51
N LYS A 249 13.28 16.95 21.83
CA LYS A 249 13.35 18.24 22.53
C LYS A 249 14.71 18.93 22.38
N GLY A 250 15.75 18.22 21.95
CA GLY A 250 17.14 18.70 21.93
C GLY A 250 17.43 19.79 20.89
N GLY A 251 16.48 20.09 19.99
CA GLY A 251 16.66 21.20 19.07
C GLY A 251 15.68 21.21 17.88
N PRO A 252 15.72 22.28 17.09
CA PRO A 252 14.87 22.47 15.93
C PRO A 252 15.38 21.66 14.73
N ARG A 253 15.36 20.35 14.86
CA ARG A 253 15.78 19.41 13.82
C ARG A 253 14.98 18.12 13.90
N LEU A 254 14.93 17.40 12.79
CA LEU A 254 14.59 15.98 12.76
C LEU A 254 15.87 15.19 12.65
N GLU A 255 15.99 14.15 13.43
CA GLU A 255 17.02 13.14 13.28
C GLU A 255 16.50 12.06 12.33
N VAL A 256 17.37 11.53 11.50
CA VAL A 256 17.05 10.51 10.49
C VAL A 256 17.82 9.25 10.83
N MET A 257 17.12 8.23 11.27
CA MET A 257 17.69 6.92 11.53
C MET A 257 17.66 6.08 10.25
N ASP A 258 18.78 5.54 9.86
CA ASP A 258 18.86 4.45 8.89
C ASP A 258 18.50 3.13 9.56
N ARG A 259 17.52 2.43 9.02
CA ARG A 259 17.05 1.15 9.58
C ARG A 259 18.11 0.05 9.55
N TYR A 260 18.95 0.03 8.52
CA TYR A 260 19.89 -1.06 8.29
C TYR A 260 21.22 -0.83 9.00
N ALA A 261 21.64 0.43 9.09
CA ALA A 261 22.81 0.82 9.89
C ALA A 261 22.47 0.85 11.40
N GLU A 262 21.20 1.00 11.76
CA GLU A 262 20.69 1.17 13.12
C GLU A 262 21.41 2.33 13.85
N ASP A 263 21.64 3.43 13.13
CA ASP A 263 22.24 4.65 13.66
C ASP A 263 21.52 5.93 13.16
N MET A 264 21.79 7.06 13.82
CA MET A 264 21.30 8.38 13.41
C MET A 264 22.26 8.96 12.37
N GLY A 265 22.08 8.54 11.11
CA GLY A 265 22.97 8.90 10.00
C GLY A 265 22.76 10.27 9.39
N GLY A 266 21.68 10.99 9.72
CA GLY A 266 21.34 12.28 9.13
C GLY A 266 20.50 13.17 10.02
N SER A 267 20.35 14.44 9.61
CA SER A 267 19.43 15.37 10.26
C SER A 267 18.89 16.42 9.31
N VAL A 268 17.63 16.83 9.52
CA VAL A 268 16.96 17.91 8.80
C VAL A 268 16.78 19.10 9.74
N ARG A 269 17.35 20.25 9.41
CA ARG A 269 17.13 21.47 10.21
C ARG A 269 15.74 22.03 9.95
N LEU A 270 15.06 22.41 11.03
CA LEU A 270 13.73 23.01 11.00
C LEU A 270 13.76 24.39 11.66
N PRO A 271 12.75 25.26 11.39
CA PRO A 271 12.68 26.58 12.02
C PRO A 271 12.37 26.54 13.52
N GLY A 272 11.87 25.43 14.05
CA GLY A 272 11.52 25.27 15.47
C GLY A 272 11.21 23.83 15.86
N LEU A 273 10.77 23.63 17.09
CA LEU A 273 10.39 22.32 17.62
C LEU A 273 9.09 21.80 16.98
N VAL A 274 8.97 20.49 16.92
CA VAL A 274 7.88 19.74 16.27
C VAL A 274 7.11 18.93 17.29
N THR A 275 5.79 18.89 17.15
CA THR A 275 4.89 18.07 18.02
C THR A 275 4.29 16.86 17.33
N GLU A 276 4.16 16.91 16.01
CA GLU A 276 3.54 15.85 15.21
C GLU A 276 4.25 15.73 13.86
N LEU A 277 4.42 14.51 13.40
CA LEU A 277 4.95 14.19 12.09
C LEU A 277 3.89 13.40 11.30
N ARG A 278 3.69 13.76 10.04
CA ARG A 278 2.75 13.06 9.15
C ARG A 278 3.43 12.71 7.85
N MET A 279 3.65 11.42 7.65
CA MET A 279 4.31 10.88 6.46
C MET A 279 3.33 10.80 5.28
N ASP A 280 3.78 11.23 4.11
CA ASP A 280 3.10 10.97 2.84
C ASP A 280 3.06 9.45 2.57
N PRO A 281 1.89 8.86 2.29
CA PRO A 281 1.79 7.44 1.95
C PRO A 281 2.65 7.01 0.75
N MET A 282 2.99 7.94 -0.15
CA MET A 282 3.87 7.70 -1.30
C MET A 282 5.35 7.97 -0.98
N GLY A 283 5.68 8.43 0.23
CA GLY A 283 7.06 8.65 0.67
C GLY A 283 7.79 9.83 0.01
N ARG A 284 7.09 10.82 -0.52
CA ARG A 284 7.70 12.01 -1.15
C ARG A 284 8.00 13.10 -0.15
N TYR A 285 7.09 13.32 0.80
CA TYR A 285 7.15 14.41 1.77
C TYR A 285 6.80 13.94 3.18
N LEU A 286 7.41 14.61 4.14
CA LEU A 286 7.05 14.55 5.56
C LEU A 286 6.52 15.92 5.98
N LEU A 287 5.32 15.96 6.55
CA LEU A 287 4.73 17.16 7.12
C LEU A 287 5.05 17.21 8.61
N ALA A 288 5.68 18.29 9.05
CA ALA A 288 6.03 18.50 10.44
C ALA A 288 5.22 19.65 11.04
N ARG A 289 4.53 19.36 12.15
CA ARG A 289 3.71 20.34 12.88
C ARG A 289 4.57 21.12 13.88
N PRO A 290 4.71 22.44 13.74
CA PRO A 290 5.38 23.24 14.75
C PRO A 290 4.63 23.23 16.09
N VAL A 291 5.35 23.49 17.19
CA VAL A 291 4.76 23.64 18.53
C VAL A 291 3.77 24.80 18.55
N THR A 292 4.03 25.85 17.77
CA THR A 292 3.20 27.05 17.73
C THR A 292 2.86 27.43 16.30
N GLY A 293 1.65 27.96 16.10
CA GLY A 293 1.14 28.45 14.82
C GLY A 293 0.45 27.39 13.97
N ASP A 294 -0.33 27.90 13.00
CA ASP A 294 -1.14 27.09 12.07
C ASP A 294 -0.40 26.92 10.76
N SER A 295 0.66 26.12 10.79
CA SER A 295 1.45 25.80 9.61
C SER A 295 1.95 24.36 9.61
N ALA A 296 2.44 23.89 8.48
CA ALA A 296 3.21 22.67 8.35
C ALA A 296 4.52 22.97 7.61
N TRP A 297 5.63 22.52 8.16
CA TRP A 297 6.90 22.45 7.45
C TRP A 297 6.92 21.20 6.61
N VAL A 298 7.40 21.33 5.38
CA VAL A 298 7.42 20.24 4.41
C VAL A 298 8.86 19.84 4.14
N VAL A 299 9.18 18.60 4.46
CA VAL A 299 10.49 17.99 4.24
C VAL A 299 10.40 17.03 3.07
N ALA A 300 11.30 17.16 2.10
CA ALA A 300 11.43 16.22 0.99
C ALA A 300 12.22 14.98 1.46
N ILE A 301 11.59 13.80 1.36
CA ILE A 301 12.19 12.55 1.81
C ILE A 301 13.41 12.14 0.96
N GLY A 302 13.39 12.47 -0.35
CA GLY A 302 14.48 12.10 -1.25
C GLY A 302 15.80 12.80 -0.99
N THR A 303 15.79 14.01 -0.42
CA THR A 303 16.99 14.85 -0.18
C THR A 303 17.22 15.18 1.29
N ASP A 304 16.27 14.87 2.17
CA ASP A 304 16.26 15.25 3.59
C ASP A 304 16.35 16.77 3.81
N ASP A 305 15.71 17.56 2.91
CA ASP A 305 15.71 19.02 2.96
C ASP A 305 14.33 19.57 3.35
N LEU A 306 14.33 20.68 4.10
CA LEU A 306 13.14 21.51 4.28
C LEU A 306 12.86 22.26 2.98
N VAL A 307 11.81 21.86 2.25
CA VAL A 307 11.46 22.43 0.93
C VAL A 307 10.38 23.49 0.97
N GLY A 308 9.73 23.70 2.11
CA GLY A 308 8.71 24.75 2.21
C GLY A 308 7.95 24.78 3.53
N THR A 309 7.12 25.80 3.63
CA THR A 309 6.16 25.96 4.73
C THR A 309 4.79 26.27 4.13
N VAL A 310 3.75 25.58 4.58
CA VAL A 310 2.38 25.82 4.16
C VAL A 310 1.54 26.23 5.35
N GLN A 311 0.70 27.24 5.18
CA GLN A 311 -0.28 27.65 6.19
C GLN A 311 -1.43 26.69 6.20
N THR A 312 -1.79 26.14 7.37
CA THR A 312 -2.84 25.15 7.52
C THR A 312 -3.27 24.99 8.97
N GLU A 313 -4.54 24.87 9.21
CA GLU A 313 -5.05 24.27 10.45
C GLU A 313 -4.81 22.76 10.42
N TRP A 314 -4.36 22.18 11.55
CA TRP A 314 -4.16 20.75 11.68
C TRP A 314 -5.43 20.04 12.13
N ARG A 315 -5.86 19.06 11.36
CA ARG A 315 -7.02 18.20 11.61
C ARG A 315 -6.61 16.73 11.45
N PRO A 316 -7.42 15.75 11.86
CA PRO A 316 -7.05 14.34 11.74
C PRO A 316 -6.69 13.89 10.32
N ASP A 317 -7.31 14.47 9.29
CA ASP A 317 -7.15 14.16 7.87
C ASP A 317 -6.30 15.16 7.08
N LEU A 318 -6.16 16.39 7.57
CA LEU A 318 -5.43 17.49 6.90
C LEU A 318 -4.46 18.18 7.87
N PRO A 319 -3.30 18.71 7.38
CA PRO A 319 -2.86 18.68 6.00
C PRO A 319 -2.48 17.28 5.54
N ALA A 320 -2.58 17.02 4.24
CA ALA A 320 -2.22 15.76 3.64
C ALA A 320 -1.50 15.97 2.29
N VAL A 321 -0.59 15.08 1.96
CA VAL A 321 -0.01 15.02 0.62
C VAL A 321 -0.96 14.24 -0.27
N THR A 322 -1.34 14.83 -1.39
CA THR A 322 -2.24 14.22 -2.35
C THR A 322 -1.52 13.27 -3.30
N ILE A 323 -2.25 12.49 -4.06
CA ILE A 323 -1.70 11.48 -4.98
C ILE A 323 -0.75 12.11 -6.02
N ASP A 324 -1.05 13.31 -6.50
CA ASP A 324 -0.22 14.06 -7.47
C ASP A 324 0.88 14.93 -6.82
N GLY A 325 1.06 14.86 -5.48
CA GLY A 325 2.13 15.56 -4.77
C GLY A 325 1.80 16.96 -4.30
N LEU A 326 0.58 17.43 -4.46
CA LEU A 326 0.16 18.69 -3.87
C LEU A 326 -0.04 18.53 -2.35
N ILE A 327 0.04 19.63 -1.62
CA ILE A 327 -0.30 19.65 -0.20
C ILE A 327 -1.73 20.19 -0.05
N ALA A 328 -2.66 19.34 0.35
CA ALA A 328 -4.01 19.76 0.73
C ALA A 328 -3.97 20.36 2.13
N THR A 329 -4.38 21.62 2.27
CA THR A 329 -4.33 22.41 3.51
C THR A 329 -5.70 22.98 3.84
N VAL A 330 -5.97 23.23 5.12
CA VAL A 330 -7.16 23.94 5.57
C VAL A 330 -6.82 25.40 5.78
N ARG A 331 -7.55 26.30 5.10
CA ARG A 331 -7.47 27.73 5.28
C ARG A 331 -8.87 28.29 5.51
N GLN A 332 -9.19 28.66 6.73
CA GLN A 332 -10.53 29.07 7.14
C GLN A 332 -11.55 27.95 6.87
N ARG A 333 -12.47 28.15 5.93
CA ARG A 333 -13.49 27.16 5.54
C ARG A 333 -13.11 26.35 4.28
N ASP A 334 -12.04 26.72 3.62
CA ASP A 334 -11.66 26.12 2.34
C ASP A 334 -10.54 25.08 2.50
N VAL A 335 -10.53 24.10 1.60
CA VAL A 335 -9.37 23.24 1.39
C VAL A 335 -8.60 23.75 0.16
N VAL A 336 -7.35 24.12 0.38
CA VAL A 336 -6.47 24.70 -0.63
C VAL A 336 -5.35 23.72 -0.96
N PHE A 337 -5.15 23.49 -2.24
CA PHE A 337 -4.09 22.61 -2.75
C PHE A 337 -2.89 23.44 -3.19
N VAL A 338 -1.78 23.25 -2.53
CA VAL A 338 -0.55 24.02 -2.73
C VAL A 338 0.46 23.17 -3.51
N ASP A 339 0.97 23.75 -4.59
CA ASP A 339 2.11 23.23 -5.34
C ASP A 339 3.39 23.84 -4.77
N LEU A 340 4.23 23.02 -4.16
CA LEU A 340 5.47 23.49 -3.53
C LEU A 340 6.48 24.01 -4.56
N ALA A 341 6.54 23.39 -5.75
CA ALA A 341 7.47 23.81 -6.79
C ALA A 341 7.11 25.19 -7.35
N LYS A 342 5.80 25.53 -7.37
CA LYS A 342 5.32 26.85 -7.79
C LYS A 342 5.20 27.83 -6.63
N GLY A 343 5.26 27.37 -5.39
CA GLY A 343 5.02 28.20 -4.20
C GLY A 343 3.62 28.80 -4.15
N ALA A 344 2.62 28.19 -4.83
CA ALA A 344 1.31 28.77 -5.05
C ALA A 344 0.18 27.78 -4.84
N ALA A 345 -1.01 28.31 -4.48
CA ALA A 345 -2.25 27.58 -4.51
C ALA A 345 -2.67 27.34 -5.98
N VAL A 346 -2.87 26.07 -6.34
CA VAL A 346 -3.27 25.68 -7.72
C VAL A 346 -4.73 25.27 -7.82
N ARG A 347 -5.36 25.00 -6.68
CA ARG A 347 -6.76 24.58 -6.60
C ARG A 347 -7.34 24.95 -5.24
N THR A 348 -8.62 25.26 -5.21
CA THR A 348 -9.37 25.50 -3.97
C THR A 348 -10.70 24.75 -4.03
N ALA A 349 -11.04 24.10 -2.94
CA ALA A 349 -12.37 23.53 -2.72
C ALA A 349 -13.10 24.39 -1.70
N PRO A 350 -14.05 25.24 -2.13
CA PRO A 350 -14.81 26.10 -1.23
C PRO A 350 -15.60 25.29 -0.20
N ASN A 351 -15.64 25.76 1.05
CA ASN A 351 -16.24 25.07 2.19
C ASN A 351 -15.75 23.62 2.40
N GLY A 352 -14.60 23.28 1.81
CA GLY A 352 -14.03 21.94 1.92
C GLY A 352 -13.62 21.55 3.34
N ALA A 353 -13.41 22.50 4.22
CA ALA A 353 -13.10 22.27 5.62
C ALA A 353 -14.28 21.64 6.41
N ASP A 354 -15.49 21.75 5.91
CA ASP A 354 -16.67 21.13 6.51
C ASP A 354 -16.74 19.61 6.22
N ASP A 355 -15.87 19.10 5.33
CA ASP A 355 -15.73 17.68 5.02
C ASP A 355 -14.44 17.09 5.61
N LEU A 356 -14.47 15.80 5.91
CA LEU A 356 -13.30 14.94 6.09
C LEU A 356 -12.86 14.44 4.71
N TRP A 357 -11.54 14.49 4.45
CA TRP A 357 -10.95 14.15 3.16
C TRP A 357 -10.17 12.84 3.25
N PHE A 358 -10.47 11.91 2.34
CA PHE A 358 -9.74 10.66 2.21
C PHE A 358 -9.29 10.47 0.75
N PHE A 359 -7.97 10.51 0.53
CA PHE A 359 -7.35 10.30 -0.78
C PHE A 359 -6.89 8.86 -0.92
N THR A 360 -7.20 8.21 -2.03
CA THR A 360 -6.78 6.83 -2.28
C THR A 360 -6.70 6.51 -3.78
N LEU A 361 -5.99 5.43 -4.09
CA LEU A 361 -5.97 4.82 -5.42
C LEU A 361 -6.92 3.61 -5.39
N TRP A 362 -8.05 3.70 -6.10
CA TRP A 362 -9.04 2.63 -6.08
C TRP A 362 -9.94 2.66 -7.32
N ASN A 363 -10.16 1.50 -7.92
CA ASN A 363 -10.98 1.34 -9.12
C ASN A 363 -12.37 0.73 -8.87
N GLY A 364 -12.73 0.46 -7.62
CA GLY A 364 -14.00 -0.20 -7.26
C GLY A 364 -15.26 0.59 -7.58
N LEU A 365 -15.13 1.90 -7.92
CA LEU A 365 -16.24 2.75 -8.39
C LEU A 365 -16.38 2.78 -9.92
N ARG A 366 -15.51 2.10 -10.66
CA ARG A 366 -15.69 1.97 -12.11
C ARG A 366 -16.98 1.20 -12.41
N PRO A 367 -17.79 1.63 -13.39
CA PRO A 367 -18.90 0.82 -13.86
C PRO A 367 -18.35 -0.54 -14.32
N ARG A 368 -18.89 -1.61 -13.80
CA ARG A 368 -18.61 -2.95 -14.33
C ARG A 368 -19.25 -3.04 -15.70
N ALA A 369 -18.46 -3.34 -16.73
CA ALA A 369 -19.01 -3.60 -18.05
C ALA A 369 -19.91 -4.84 -17.95
N ALA A 370 -21.20 -4.66 -18.21
CA ALA A 370 -22.14 -5.77 -18.20
C ALA A 370 -21.66 -6.81 -19.22
N GLY A 371 -21.21 -7.96 -18.75
CA GLY A 371 -20.87 -9.12 -19.56
C GLY A 371 -19.39 -9.44 -19.76
N ILE A 372 -18.44 -8.69 -19.16
CA ILE A 372 -17.00 -9.00 -19.27
C ILE A 372 -16.36 -9.38 -17.92
N ASP A 373 -17.04 -9.21 -16.81
CA ASP A 373 -16.60 -9.75 -15.53
C ASP A 373 -16.92 -11.26 -15.45
N VAL A 374 -16.16 -12.05 -16.19
CA VAL A 374 -15.82 -13.37 -15.64
C VAL A 374 -14.91 -13.04 -14.45
N ALA A 375 -15.51 -12.95 -13.28
CA ALA A 375 -14.77 -12.92 -12.04
C ALA A 375 -13.89 -14.17 -12.07
N VAL A 376 -12.61 -14.00 -12.32
CA VAL A 376 -11.61 -15.02 -12.00
C VAL A 376 -11.54 -14.99 -10.47
N SER A 377 -12.53 -15.57 -9.84
CA SER A 377 -12.48 -15.87 -8.41
C SER A 377 -11.46 -16.98 -8.28
N PHE A 378 -10.27 -16.62 -7.84
CA PHE A 378 -9.32 -17.59 -7.31
C PHE A 378 -9.86 -18.09 -5.97
N SER A 379 -10.80 -19.02 -6.02
CA SER A 379 -11.14 -19.82 -4.85
C SER A 379 -9.98 -20.81 -4.64
N LEU A 380 -9.13 -20.51 -3.70
CA LEU A 380 -8.23 -21.50 -3.11
C LEU A 380 -9.13 -22.53 -2.40
N GLY A 381 -9.34 -23.66 -3.10
CA GLY A 381 -9.70 -24.93 -2.49
C GLY A 381 -11.05 -25.01 -1.74
N GLU A 382 -12.12 -25.31 -2.48
CA GLU A 382 -13.12 -26.24 -2.02
C GLU A 382 -13.47 -27.19 -3.17
N GLU A 383 -13.26 -28.47 -2.93
CA GLU A 383 -13.65 -29.56 -3.81
C GLU A 383 -15.15 -29.53 -4.01
N GLY A 384 -15.61 -29.33 -5.25
CA GLY A 384 -17.02 -29.55 -5.62
C GLY A 384 -17.65 -28.59 -6.61
N GLY A 385 -17.01 -27.52 -7.05
CA GLY A 385 -17.57 -26.56 -8.01
C GLY A 385 -17.32 -26.97 -9.47
N ARG A 386 -18.38 -27.15 -10.25
CA ARG A 386 -18.29 -27.30 -11.72
C ARG A 386 -17.55 -26.11 -12.31
N ASN A 387 -16.47 -26.40 -13.03
CA ASN A 387 -15.60 -25.41 -13.63
C ASN A 387 -16.26 -24.81 -14.90
N VAL A 388 -17.07 -23.76 -14.74
CA VAL A 388 -17.82 -23.08 -15.81
C VAL A 388 -16.88 -22.56 -16.92
N ALA A 389 -15.63 -22.21 -16.57
CA ALA A 389 -14.62 -21.78 -17.54
C ALA A 389 -14.17 -22.95 -18.45
N ALA A 390 -14.05 -24.16 -17.91
CA ALA A 390 -13.68 -25.33 -18.70
C ALA A 390 -14.79 -25.74 -19.69
N ASP A 391 -16.04 -25.57 -19.31
CA ASP A 391 -17.18 -25.85 -20.18
C ASP A 391 -17.32 -24.81 -21.30
N SER A 392 -17.00 -23.53 -21.04
CA SER A 392 -16.97 -22.47 -22.06
C SER A 392 -15.85 -22.68 -23.08
N ILE A 393 -14.67 -23.13 -22.64
CA ILE A 393 -13.55 -23.46 -23.54
C ILE A 393 -13.88 -24.70 -24.39
N ARG A 394 -14.52 -25.72 -23.84
CA ARG A 394 -14.98 -26.90 -24.59
C ARG A 394 -16.03 -26.54 -25.62
N GLN A 395 -16.97 -25.62 -25.33
CA GLN A 395 -17.96 -25.14 -26.29
C GLN A 395 -17.30 -24.36 -27.44
N LEU A 396 -16.30 -23.52 -27.18
CA LEU A 396 -15.55 -22.80 -28.20
C LEU A 396 -14.69 -23.74 -29.07
N GLN A 397 -14.12 -24.80 -28.51
CA GLN A 397 -13.39 -25.82 -29.25
C GLN A 397 -14.30 -26.70 -30.11
N ALA A 398 -15.54 -26.97 -29.69
CA ALA A 398 -16.52 -27.74 -30.44
C ALA A 398 -17.10 -26.98 -31.66
N GLN A 399 -16.98 -25.64 -31.69
CA GLN A 399 -17.41 -24.79 -32.84
C GLN A 399 -16.31 -24.55 -33.86
N ARG A 400 -15.13 -25.14 -33.74
CA ARG A 400 -14.06 -25.02 -34.73
C ARG A 400 -14.30 -26.03 -35.83
N PRO A 401 -14.40 -25.60 -37.11
CA PRO A 401 -14.54 -26.55 -38.21
C PRO A 401 -13.32 -27.48 -38.26
N PRO A 402 -13.50 -28.75 -38.64
CA PRO A 402 -12.41 -29.69 -38.72
C PRO A 402 -11.37 -29.25 -39.75
N SER A 403 -10.11 -29.21 -39.31
CA SER A 403 -8.97 -28.99 -40.23
C SER A 403 -8.84 -30.18 -41.20
N PRO A 404 -8.47 -29.97 -42.45
CA PRO A 404 -8.24 -31.06 -43.36
C PRO A 404 -7.10 -31.95 -42.91
N PRO A 405 -7.13 -33.26 -43.27
CA PRO A 405 -6.11 -34.20 -42.83
C PRO A 405 -4.77 -33.94 -43.54
N ASP A 406 -3.72 -33.68 -42.77
CA ASP A 406 -2.35 -33.69 -43.27
C ASP A 406 -1.90 -35.13 -43.50
N THR A 407 -1.76 -35.44 -44.79
CA THR A 407 -1.16 -36.69 -45.26
C THR A 407 0.30 -36.43 -45.51
N THR A 408 1.19 -36.78 -44.60
CA THR A 408 2.58 -37.14 -44.90
C THR A 408 3.05 -38.25 -43.98
N ALA A 409 3.45 -39.29 -44.66
CA ALA A 409 3.86 -40.58 -44.11
C ALA A 409 5.29 -40.57 -43.53
N ASP A 410 5.47 -41.42 -42.56
CA ASP A 410 6.59 -42.28 -42.20
C ASP A 410 8.03 -41.82 -42.42
N GLU A 411 8.75 -41.70 -41.29
CA GLU A 411 10.03 -42.42 -41.10
C GLU A 411 10.29 -42.69 -39.61
N PRO A 412 10.69 -43.90 -39.22
CA PRO A 412 10.85 -44.24 -37.82
C PRO A 412 12.23 -43.83 -37.28
N ALA A 413 12.29 -42.91 -36.35
CA ALA A 413 13.49 -42.61 -35.61
C ALA A 413 13.66 -43.60 -34.45
N VAL A 414 14.79 -44.26 -34.44
CA VAL A 414 15.25 -45.22 -33.46
C VAL A 414 15.30 -44.61 -32.06
N ALA A 415 14.55 -45.17 -31.14
CA ALA A 415 14.54 -44.81 -29.73
C ALA A 415 15.84 -45.25 -29.05
N VAL A 416 16.61 -44.28 -28.55
CA VAL A 416 17.65 -44.51 -27.55
C VAL A 416 16.99 -44.57 -26.17
N PRO A 417 17.21 -45.59 -25.36
CA PRO A 417 16.60 -45.68 -24.04
C PRO A 417 17.23 -44.66 -23.09
N VAL A 418 16.43 -43.67 -22.73
CA VAL A 418 16.76 -42.74 -21.64
C VAL A 418 16.51 -43.49 -20.32
N ALA A 419 17.55 -43.62 -19.51
CA ALA A 419 17.46 -44.19 -18.16
C ALA A 419 16.46 -43.39 -17.33
N PRO A 420 15.63 -44.00 -16.48
CA PRO A 420 14.69 -43.31 -15.64
C PRO A 420 15.40 -42.44 -14.64
N THR A 421 15.12 -41.15 -14.68
CA THR A 421 15.55 -40.19 -13.66
C THR A 421 14.89 -40.57 -12.32
N PRO A 422 15.67 -40.73 -11.24
CA PRO A 422 15.11 -41.03 -9.93
C PRO A 422 14.14 -39.90 -9.49
N PRO A 423 13.08 -40.25 -8.75
CA PRO A 423 12.13 -39.23 -8.26
C PRO A 423 12.86 -38.23 -7.36
N PRO A 424 12.53 -36.93 -7.43
CA PRO A 424 13.18 -35.92 -6.61
C PRO A 424 12.95 -36.21 -5.12
N SER A 425 14.05 -36.21 -4.36
CA SER A 425 14.00 -36.37 -2.91
C SER A 425 13.29 -35.12 -2.31
N ARG A 426 12.36 -35.33 -1.39
CA ARG A 426 11.62 -34.28 -0.71
C ARG A 426 12.47 -33.34 0.15
N ASP A 427 13.74 -33.67 0.36
CA ASP A 427 14.67 -32.95 1.24
C ASP A 427 15.71 -32.10 0.47
N ALA A 428 15.47 -31.82 -0.81
CA ALA A 428 16.41 -31.05 -1.62
C ALA A 428 16.04 -29.56 -1.61
N TRP A 429 17.06 -28.69 -1.65
CA TRP A 429 16.89 -27.23 -1.69
C TRP A 429 17.23 -26.66 -3.06
N THR A 430 16.48 -25.67 -3.55
CA THR A 430 16.74 -25.02 -4.83
C THR A 430 16.87 -23.52 -4.65
N VAL A 431 17.73 -22.89 -5.46
CA VAL A 431 17.84 -21.42 -5.57
C VAL A 431 17.06 -20.97 -6.78
N SER A 432 16.06 -20.15 -6.58
CA SER A 432 15.22 -19.59 -7.62
C SER A 432 15.59 -18.11 -7.86
N PHE A 433 15.71 -17.70 -9.12
CA PHE A 433 16.05 -16.32 -9.51
C PHE A 433 14.88 -15.61 -10.16
N ALA A 434 13.99 -16.34 -10.83
CA ALA A 434 12.79 -15.77 -11.44
C ALA A 434 11.72 -16.84 -11.62
N ALA A 435 10.47 -16.40 -11.63
CA ALA A 435 9.30 -17.16 -12.06
C ALA A 435 8.52 -16.28 -13.03
N VAL A 436 8.49 -16.64 -14.31
CA VAL A 436 7.91 -15.81 -15.38
C VAL A 436 6.96 -16.63 -16.26
N LEU A 437 6.03 -15.95 -16.92
CA LEU A 437 5.01 -16.56 -17.78
C LEU A 437 5.51 -16.84 -19.21
N SER A 438 6.65 -16.27 -19.60
CA SER A 438 7.23 -16.41 -20.93
C SER A 438 8.53 -17.20 -20.89
N GLU A 439 8.63 -18.24 -21.71
CA GLU A 439 9.85 -19.04 -21.84
C GLU A 439 11.02 -18.20 -22.37
N GLN A 440 10.76 -17.31 -23.32
CA GLN A 440 11.78 -16.41 -23.85
C GLN A 440 12.37 -15.52 -22.76
N ARG A 441 11.51 -14.99 -21.90
CA ARG A 441 11.96 -14.16 -20.77
C ARG A 441 12.75 -14.96 -19.74
N ALA A 442 12.39 -16.22 -19.50
CA ALA A 442 13.15 -17.12 -18.65
C ALA A 442 14.55 -17.39 -19.21
N ARG A 443 14.68 -17.56 -20.55
CA ARG A 443 15.98 -17.75 -21.22
C ARG A 443 16.86 -16.50 -21.11
N GLU A 444 16.32 -15.33 -21.34
CA GLU A 444 17.07 -14.07 -21.19
C GLU A 444 17.64 -13.91 -19.77
N ILE A 445 16.85 -14.25 -18.74
CA ILE A 445 17.28 -14.19 -17.35
C ILE A 445 18.33 -15.28 -17.06
N ALA A 446 18.12 -16.49 -17.54
CA ALA A 446 19.07 -17.60 -17.35
C ALA A 446 20.43 -17.32 -18.02
N ASP A 447 20.44 -16.68 -19.20
CA ASP A 447 21.65 -16.30 -19.92
C ASP A 447 22.42 -15.15 -19.22
N ALA A 448 21.73 -14.30 -18.50
CA ALA A 448 22.34 -13.21 -17.73
C ALA A 448 23.01 -13.66 -16.44
N ILE A 449 22.70 -14.86 -15.94
CA ILE A 449 23.20 -15.38 -14.67
C ILE A 449 24.23 -16.49 -14.94
N SER A 450 25.45 -16.32 -14.41
CA SER A 450 26.48 -17.35 -14.43
C SER A 450 27.17 -17.40 -13.07
N ILE A 451 27.26 -18.59 -12.50
CA ILE A 451 27.93 -18.84 -11.23
C ILE A 451 28.94 -19.98 -11.45
N ASP A 452 30.21 -19.71 -11.23
CA ASP A 452 31.32 -20.66 -11.45
C ASP A 452 31.28 -21.31 -12.84
N GLY A 453 30.89 -20.53 -13.86
CA GLY A 453 30.79 -21.01 -15.25
C GLY A 453 29.55 -21.85 -15.56
N GLN A 454 28.69 -22.08 -14.58
CA GLN A 454 27.41 -22.76 -14.76
C GLN A 454 26.27 -21.79 -14.94
N ARG A 455 25.26 -22.17 -15.72
CA ARG A 455 24.02 -21.39 -15.92
C ARG A 455 22.85 -22.05 -15.21
N PRO A 456 21.88 -21.24 -14.75
CA PRO A 456 20.67 -21.78 -14.18
C PRO A 456 19.86 -22.55 -15.23
N ARG A 457 19.14 -23.55 -14.78
CA ARG A 457 18.21 -24.30 -15.62
C ARG A 457 16.82 -23.67 -15.57
N ILE A 458 16.07 -23.84 -16.64
CA ILE A 458 14.68 -23.41 -16.73
C ILE A 458 13.80 -24.63 -16.49
N VAL A 459 12.91 -24.51 -15.50
CA VAL A 459 11.92 -25.56 -15.19
C VAL A 459 10.54 -25.01 -15.52
N LYS A 460 9.81 -25.75 -16.37
CA LYS A 460 8.42 -25.48 -16.66
C LYS A 460 7.55 -26.14 -15.62
N GLY A 461 6.76 -25.35 -14.90
CA GLY A 461 5.78 -25.81 -13.93
C GLY A 461 4.40 -25.24 -14.25
N GLU A 462 3.40 -25.74 -13.56
CA GLU A 462 2.05 -25.22 -13.62
C GLU A 462 1.66 -24.72 -12.22
N THR A 463 1.24 -23.48 -12.13
CA THR A 463 0.77 -22.88 -10.88
C THR A 463 -0.62 -22.30 -11.13
N ALA A 464 -1.61 -22.84 -10.42
CA ALA A 464 -3.02 -22.43 -10.56
C ALA A 464 -3.53 -22.45 -12.02
N GLY A 465 -3.18 -23.49 -12.80
CA GLY A 465 -3.62 -23.63 -14.19
C GLY A 465 -2.86 -22.72 -15.18
N THR A 466 -1.83 -22.03 -14.73
CA THR A 466 -0.99 -21.16 -15.57
C THR A 466 0.42 -21.75 -15.68
N THR A 467 0.92 -21.87 -16.91
CA THR A 467 2.31 -22.29 -17.15
C THR A 467 3.27 -21.21 -16.66
N VAL A 468 4.20 -21.59 -15.78
CA VAL A 468 5.23 -20.74 -15.22
C VAL A 468 6.59 -21.32 -15.54
N TYR A 469 7.52 -20.49 -15.99
CA TYR A 469 8.92 -20.87 -16.23
C TYR A 469 9.77 -20.34 -15.09
N ARG A 470 10.40 -21.23 -14.33
CA ARG A 470 11.27 -20.89 -13.20
C ARG A 470 12.72 -21.04 -13.60
N VAL A 471 13.53 -20.05 -13.25
CA VAL A 471 14.99 -20.04 -13.48
C VAL A 471 15.66 -20.43 -12.18
N ILE A 472 16.24 -21.62 -12.10
CA ILE A 472 16.70 -22.22 -10.85
C ILE A 472 18.10 -22.83 -10.93
N PHE A 473 18.80 -22.86 -9.79
CA PHE A 473 19.96 -23.66 -9.53
C PHE A 473 19.67 -24.74 -8.47
N GLY A 474 20.36 -25.86 -8.56
CA GLY A 474 20.23 -26.99 -7.64
C GLY A 474 19.75 -28.25 -8.34
N PRO A 475 19.43 -29.32 -7.60
CA PRO A 475 19.17 -29.37 -6.14
C PRO A 475 20.39 -29.32 -5.25
N TYR A 476 20.24 -28.78 -4.03
CA TYR A 476 21.27 -28.79 -2.97
C TYR A 476 20.82 -29.64 -1.79
N ASN A 477 21.75 -30.21 -1.06
CA ASN A 477 21.47 -31.08 0.08
C ASN A 477 21.14 -30.32 1.37
N SER A 478 21.41 -29.01 1.41
CA SER A 478 21.08 -28.17 2.56
C SER A 478 20.66 -26.77 2.15
N LYS A 479 19.85 -26.14 2.98
CA LYS A 479 19.46 -24.73 2.84
C LYS A 479 20.66 -23.78 2.84
N ALA A 480 21.67 -24.08 3.70
CA ALA A 480 22.87 -23.27 3.81
C ALA A 480 23.70 -23.27 2.51
N ASP A 481 23.76 -24.42 1.81
CA ASP A 481 24.45 -24.53 0.53
C ASP A 481 23.71 -23.75 -0.58
N ALA A 482 22.39 -23.86 -0.61
CA ALA A 482 21.55 -23.09 -1.53
C ALA A 482 21.71 -21.59 -1.30
N GLU A 483 21.67 -21.12 -0.06
CA GLU A 483 21.86 -19.70 0.28
C GLU A 483 23.26 -19.19 -0.06
N ARG A 484 24.28 -20.01 0.12
CA ARG A 484 25.66 -19.66 -0.27
C ARG A 484 25.77 -19.46 -1.78
N MET A 485 25.15 -20.35 -2.56
CA MET A 485 25.10 -20.27 -4.01
C MET A 485 24.30 -19.05 -4.48
N GLY A 486 23.15 -18.77 -3.85
CA GLY A 486 22.37 -17.59 -4.13
C GLY A 486 23.16 -16.29 -3.92
N ARG A 487 23.90 -16.18 -2.81
CA ARG A 487 24.77 -15.03 -2.54
C ARG A 487 25.92 -14.89 -3.55
N ALA A 488 26.50 -16.00 -4.00
CA ALA A 488 27.57 -15.98 -4.99
C ALA A 488 27.12 -15.44 -6.36
N SER A 489 25.84 -15.55 -6.68
CA SER A 489 25.27 -15.04 -7.94
C SER A 489 25.30 -13.53 -8.09
N LYS A 490 25.30 -12.77 -6.98
CA LYS A 490 25.11 -11.31 -6.93
C LYS A 490 23.79 -10.82 -7.54
N HIS A 491 22.83 -11.71 -7.74
CA HIS A 491 21.47 -11.40 -8.22
C HIS A 491 20.45 -11.62 -7.11
N ASN A 492 19.27 -11.05 -7.24
CA ASN A 492 18.15 -11.33 -6.34
C ASN A 492 17.77 -12.82 -6.46
N TYR A 493 17.60 -13.48 -5.32
CA TYR A 493 17.26 -14.90 -5.26
C TYR A 493 16.37 -15.20 -4.06
N TRP A 494 15.70 -16.34 -4.11
CA TRP A 494 15.07 -16.97 -2.94
C TRP A 494 15.37 -18.46 -2.94
N VAL A 495 15.19 -19.11 -1.80
CA VAL A 495 15.50 -20.53 -1.62
C VAL A 495 14.20 -21.28 -1.32
N ASP A 496 13.90 -22.26 -2.16
CA ASP A 496 12.73 -23.12 -2.03
C ASP A 496 13.13 -24.50 -1.51
N GLU A 497 12.28 -25.10 -0.67
CA GLU A 497 12.39 -26.51 -0.27
C GLU A 497 11.76 -27.38 -1.36
N GLY A 498 12.48 -28.40 -1.82
CA GLY A 498 12.09 -29.24 -2.94
C GLY A 498 12.60 -28.74 -4.29
N VAL A 499 12.27 -29.50 -5.32
CA VAL A 499 12.48 -29.12 -6.72
C VAL A 499 11.12 -28.70 -7.26
N PRO A 500 10.93 -27.42 -7.62
CA PRO A 500 9.64 -26.92 -8.07
C PRO A 500 9.18 -27.53 -9.39
#